data_97557dd2ccb9ec6b8336b45e5e2c9966
#
_entry.id   97557dd2ccb9ec6b8336b45e5e2c9966
#
_cell.length_a   1.000
_cell.length_b   1.000
_cell.length_c   1.000
_cell.angle_alpha   90.00
_cell.angle_beta   90.00
_cell.angle_gamma   90.00
#
_symmetry.space_group_name_H-M   'P 1'
#
loop_
_entity.id
_entity.type
_entity.pdbx_description
1 polymer ?
#
loop_
_entity_poly.entity_id
_entity_poly.type
_entity_poly.pdbx_seq_one_letter_code
_entity_poly.pdbx_strand_id
1 'polypeptide(L)'
;MAIPVEIRQVERPKNTVVKNYFGKFKVVKRTSKYVNGKAIPKDLAIVGEIVDYKFVPFETPVPVGTRSKKNQEKTDIKDYGNIAIFTKNSNDILEKLLTHFDSSTAYKLYVIAILRCAYPKAVNRDLKFYYETSFMSELFKKVGLSESLLPDFFEKTGRAYSNIHNFMLDRINEFKGRVQIIDGTLKSYNSDEATFSQWSRKGKVKGSERFYLTLHLWLIYQRANLSQTIPRKYAGFDYFWGLFGKCA
;
A
#
# COMPACT_ATOMS: atom_id res chain seq x y z
N MET A 1 16.99 -34.29 26.25
CA MET A 1 18.08 -35.27 26.12
C MET A 1 19.25 -34.83 26.99
N ALA A 2 19.80 -35.76 27.79
CA ALA A 2 20.99 -35.48 28.59
C ALA A 2 22.21 -35.31 27.67
N ILE A 3 23.16 -34.44 28.06
CA ILE A 3 24.38 -34.19 27.32
C ILE A 3 25.36 -35.34 27.67
N PRO A 4 25.95 -36.07 26.68
CA PRO A 4 26.91 -37.11 26.92
C PRO A 4 28.13 -36.64 27.76
N VAL A 5 28.67 -37.52 28.54
CA VAL A 5 29.79 -37.20 29.47
C VAL A 5 31.03 -36.76 28.70
N GLU A 6 31.29 -37.41 27.57
CA GLU A 6 32.43 -37.10 26.69
C GLU A 6 32.35 -35.66 26.18
N ILE A 7 31.15 -35.19 25.81
CA ILE A 7 30.90 -33.80 25.34
C ILE A 7 31.10 -32.77 26.46
N ARG A 8 30.82 -33.15 27.70
CA ARG A 8 31.06 -32.26 28.86
C ARG A 8 32.52 -32.10 29.22
N GLN A 9 33.34 -33.04 28.89
CA GLN A 9 34.78 -33.05 29.19
C GLN A 9 35.62 -32.33 28.15
N VAL A 10 35.05 -31.95 27.01
CA VAL A 10 35.75 -31.21 25.96
C VAL A 10 36.32 -29.91 26.52
N GLU A 11 37.59 -29.67 26.25
CA GLU A 11 38.33 -28.47 26.64
C GLU A 11 37.66 -27.23 25.99
N ARG A 12 37.36 -26.22 26.80
CA ARG A 12 36.64 -25.03 26.40
C ARG A 12 36.99 -23.82 27.26
N PRO A 13 36.65 -22.59 26.82
CA PRO A 13 36.94 -21.37 27.58
C PRO A 13 36.29 -21.38 28.96
N LYS A 14 36.94 -20.74 29.95
CA LYS A 14 36.44 -20.59 31.32
C LYS A 14 35.07 -19.88 31.33
N ASN A 15 34.27 -20.18 32.33
CA ASN A 15 32.90 -19.61 32.49
C ASN A 15 31.95 -19.93 31.33
N THR A 16 32.10 -21.13 30.73
CA THR A 16 31.17 -21.61 29.69
C THR A 16 30.48 -22.91 30.11
N VAL A 17 29.30 -23.12 29.54
CA VAL A 17 28.49 -24.33 29.75
C VAL A 17 28.06 -24.88 28.40
N VAL A 18 28.06 -26.19 28.23
CA VAL A 18 27.52 -26.84 27.05
C VAL A 18 26.01 -26.96 27.19
N LYS A 19 25.28 -26.63 26.13
CA LYS A 19 23.82 -26.81 25.99
C LYS A 19 23.49 -27.53 24.69
N ASN A 20 22.50 -28.42 24.76
CA ASN A 20 21.97 -29.05 23.56
C ASN A 20 20.88 -28.15 22.92
N TYR A 21 21.12 -27.75 21.70
CA TYR A 21 20.16 -27.03 20.86
C TYR A 21 19.85 -27.90 19.63
N PHE A 22 18.70 -28.55 19.67
CA PHE A 22 18.22 -29.39 18.55
C PHE A 22 19.27 -30.39 18.02
N GLY A 23 19.94 -31.10 18.92
CA GLY A 23 20.95 -32.11 18.57
C GLY A 23 22.36 -31.55 18.37
N LYS A 24 22.56 -30.22 18.37
CA LYS A 24 23.88 -29.58 18.32
C LYS A 24 24.33 -29.13 19.71
N PHE A 25 25.57 -29.40 20.05
CA PHE A 25 26.14 -29.04 21.35
C PHE A 25 26.82 -27.68 21.25
N LYS A 26 26.15 -26.65 21.78
CA LYS A 26 26.67 -25.29 21.77
C LYS A 26 27.32 -24.91 23.09
N VAL A 27 28.41 -24.16 23.01
CA VAL A 27 29.14 -23.64 24.16
C VAL A 27 28.64 -22.23 24.46
N VAL A 28 28.07 -22.02 25.64
CA VAL A 28 27.41 -20.77 26.04
C VAL A 28 28.25 -20.13 27.17
N LYS A 29 28.63 -18.88 27.00
CA LYS A 29 29.27 -18.07 28.05
C LYS A 29 28.23 -17.73 29.10
N ARG A 30 28.55 -17.99 30.38
CA ARG A 30 27.65 -17.84 31.52
C ARG A 30 28.24 -16.91 32.57
N THR A 31 27.42 -16.10 33.17
CA THR A 31 27.71 -15.30 34.36
C THR A 31 26.68 -15.57 35.45
N SER A 32 26.91 -15.07 36.65
CA SER A 32 25.94 -15.11 37.74
C SER A 32 25.43 -13.72 38.04
N LYS A 33 24.11 -13.58 38.15
CA LYS A 33 23.46 -12.36 38.66
C LYS A 33 22.90 -12.63 40.06
N TYR A 34 23.25 -11.78 41.02
CA TYR A 34 22.70 -11.88 42.38
C TYR A 34 21.34 -11.21 42.42
N VAL A 35 20.33 -11.98 42.85
CA VAL A 35 18.96 -11.48 43.08
C VAL A 35 18.52 -12.04 44.44
N ASN A 36 18.12 -11.17 45.37
CA ASN A 36 17.70 -11.52 46.72
C ASN A 36 18.70 -12.43 47.46
N GLY A 37 20.02 -12.13 47.37
CA GLY A 37 21.06 -12.89 48.04
C GLY A 37 21.40 -14.23 47.39
N LYS A 38 20.75 -14.63 46.32
CA LYS A 38 21.00 -15.89 45.59
C LYS A 38 21.64 -15.63 44.25
N ALA A 39 22.71 -16.41 43.95
CA ALA A 39 23.36 -16.34 42.65
C ALA A 39 22.54 -17.09 41.60
N ILE A 40 21.97 -16.39 40.64
CA ILE A 40 21.20 -16.96 39.54
C ILE A 40 22.10 -16.98 38.28
N PRO A 41 22.33 -18.14 37.65
CA PRO A 41 23.14 -18.23 36.44
C PRO A 41 22.46 -17.56 35.27
N LYS A 42 23.16 -16.68 34.56
CA LYS A 42 22.65 -15.97 33.37
C LYS A 42 23.53 -16.29 32.17
N ASP A 43 22.93 -16.80 31.11
CA ASP A 43 23.60 -17.03 29.83
C ASP A 43 23.75 -15.71 29.07
N LEU A 44 24.96 -15.44 28.57
CA LEU A 44 25.26 -14.19 27.86
C LEU A 44 25.25 -14.39 26.35
N ALA A 45 26.08 -15.28 25.86
CA ALA A 45 26.26 -15.48 24.43
C ALA A 45 26.72 -16.92 24.11
N ILE A 46 26.40 -17.38 22.92
CA ILE A 46 26.92 -18.63 22.36
C ILE A 46 28.24 -18.28 21.73
N VAL A 47 29.35 -18.91 22.22
CA VAL A 47 30.71 -18.60 21.80
C VAL A 47 31.29 -19.61 20.81
N GLY A 48 30.63 -20.74 20.60
CA GLY A 48 31.03 -21.77 19.68
C GLY A 48 30.18 -23.03 19.79
N GLU A 49 30.54 -24.06 19.10
CA GLU A 49 29.90 -25.38 19.15
C GLU A 49 30.94 -26.51 19.33
N ILE A 50 30.47 -27.67 19.74
CA ILE A 50 31.31 -28.86 19.82
C ILE A 50 30.97 -29.74 18.62
N VAL A 51 31.97 -29.94 17.74
CA VAL A 51 31.89 -30.80 16.55
C VAL A 51 33.00 -31.82 16.69
N ASP A 52 32.69 -33.10 16.51
CA ASP A 52 33.65 -34.20 16.58
C ASP A 52 34.54 -34.17 17.86
N TYR A 53 33.92 -33.94 19.02
CA TYR A 53 34.59 -33.84 20.32
C TYR A 53 35.63 -32.71 20.43
N LYS A 54 35.56 -31.70 19.55
CA LYS A 54 36.42 -30.51 19.58
C LYS A 54 35.60 -29.25 19.69
N PHE A 55 36.08 -28.28 20.45
CA PHE A 55 35.47 -26.96 20.52
C PHE A 55 35.86 -26.14 19.28
N VAL A 56 34.85 -25.70 18.55
CA VAL A 56 34.96 -24.79 17.40
C VAL A 56 34.41 -23.43 17.81
N PRO A 57 35.22 -22.38 17.94
CA PRO A 57 34.78 -21.05 18.28
C PRO A 57 34.04 -20.40 17.11
N PHE A 58 33.06 -19.55 17.40
CA PHE A 58 32.46 -18.67 16.42
C PHE A 58 33.28 -17.39 16.31
N GLU A 59 33.42 -16.85 15.09
CA GLU A 59 34.10 -15.56 14.86
C GLU A 59 33.45 -14.43 15.66
N THR A 60 32.16 -14.43 15.77
CA THR A 60 31.35 -13.47 16.56
C THR A 60 30.44 -14.22 17.53
N PRO A 61 30.53 -13.95 18.84
CA PRO A 61 29.61 -14.54 19.83
C PRO A 61 28.17 -14.13 19.56
N VAL A 62 27.26 -15.10 19.55
CA VAL A 62 25.82 -14.86 19.33
C VAL A 62 25.12 -14.68 20.67
N PRO A 63 24.50 -13.51 20.99
CA PRO A 63 23.79 -13.31 22.25
C PRO A 63 22.65 -14.32 22.45
N VAL A 64 22.54 -14.88 23.68
CA VAL A 64 21.46 -15.81 23.99
C VAL A 64 20.15 -15.05 24.06
N GLY A 65 19.13 -15.55 23.38
CA GLY A 65 17.80 -14.92 23.33
C GLY A 65 17.59 -14.00 22.12
N THR A 66 18.62 -13.64 21.40
CA THR A 66 18.44 -13.09 20.07
C THR A 66 18.07 -14.23 19.13
N ARG A 67 16.78 -14.29 18.73
CA ARG A 67 16.47 -15.03 17.51
C ARG A 67 17.38 -14.44 16.44
N SER A 68 18.32 -15.24 15.91
CA SER A 68 18.99 -14.85 14.68
C SER A 68 17.86 -14.49 13.74
N LYS A 69 17.74 -13.20 13.37
CA LYS A 69 17.01 -12.86 12.19
C LYS A 69 17.79 -13.60 11.10
N LYS A 70 17.37 -14.84 10.76
CA LYS A 70 17.69 -15.36 9.45
C LYS A 70 17.38 -14.18 8.53
N ASN A 71 18.35 -13.74 7.77
CA ASN A 71 18.09 -12.94 6.58
C ASN A 71 17.22 -13.84 5.70
N GLN A 72 15.93 -13.90 6.02
CA GLN A 72 14.94 -14.29 5.06
C GLN A 72 15.01 -13.13 4.08
N GLU A 73 15.62 -13.37 2.95
CA GLU A 73 15.41 -12.53 1.78
C GLU A 73 13.89 -12.39 1.68
N LYS A 74 13.42 -11.22 2.05
CA LYS A 74 11.99 -10.94 2.08
C LYS A 74 11.61 -10.80 0.62
N THR A 75 11.16 -11.90 0.03
CA THR A 75 10.62 -11.88 -1.33
C THR A 75 9.36 -11.03 -1.28
N ASP A 76 9.41 -9.86 -1.90
CA ASP A 76 8.28 -8.95 -2.02
C ASP A 76 7.61 -9.21 -3.37
N ILE A 77 6.41 -9.80 -3.33
CA ILE A 77 5.63 -10.09 -4.52
C ILE A 77 4.65 -8.94 -4.72
N LYS A 78 4.73 -8.28 -5.89
CA LYS A 78 3.87 -7.13 -6.23
C LYS A 78 3.03 -7.41 -7.46
N ASP A 79 1.77 -6.95 -7.43
CA ASP A 79 0.89 -6.97 -8.60
C ASP A 79 1.38 -5.96 -9.64
N TYR A 80 1.63 -6.46 -10.86
CA TYR A 80 2.21 -5.66 -11.96
C TYR A 80 1.26 -5.49 -13.14
N GLY A 81 0.58 -6.55 -13.57
CA GLY A 81 -0.09 -6.60 -14.89
C GLY A 81 -1.10 -5.48 -15.12
N ASN A 82 -2.07 -5.35 -14.23
CA ASN A 82 -3.11 -4.31 -14.33
C ASN A 82 -2.49 -2.91 -14.22
N ILE A 83 -1.53 -2.73 -13.33
CA ILE A 83 -0.83 -1.46 -13.15
C ILE A 83 -0.11 -1.04 -14.43
N ALA A 84 0.63 -1.97 -15.05
CA ALA A 84 1.35 -1.69 -16.29
C ALA A 84 0.43 -1.29 -17.45
N ILE A 85 -0.73 -1.95 -17.59
CA ILE A 85 -1.71 -1.63 -18.62
C ILE A 85 -2.27 -0.21 -18.40
N PHE A 86 -2.71 0.11 -17.19
CA PHE A 86 -3.30 1.40 -16.92
C PHE A 86 -2.27 2.53 -17.01
N THR A 87 -1.09 2.38 -16.45
CA THR A 87 -0.04 3.41 -16.52
C THR A 87 0.39 3.68 -17.95
N LYS A 88 0.59 2.64 -18.78
CA LYS A 88 0.96 2.79 -20.18
C LYS A 88 -0.09 3.57 -20.98
N ASN A 89 -1.38 3.34 -20.70
CA ASN A 89 -2.47 3.94 -21.47
C ASN A 89 -2.93 5.32 -20.95
N SER A 90 -2.39 5.80 -19.83
CA SER A 90 -2.81 7.06 -19.21
C SER A 90 -1.65 8.01 -18.88
N ASN A 91 -0.50 7.84 -19.52
CA ASN A 91 0.64 8.72 -19.30
C ASN A 91 0.35 10.17 -19.68
N ASP A 92 -0.45 10.39 -20.73
CA ASP A 92 -0.96 11.69 -21.13
C ASP A 92 -1.75 12.41 -20.03
N ILE A 93 -2.49 11.65 -19.20
CA ILE A 93 -3.23 12.19 -18.05
C ILE A 93 -2.26 12.67 -16.97
N LEU A 94 -1.20 11.90 -16.70
CA LEU A 94 -0.18 12.31 -15.74
C LEU A 94 0.52 13.59 -16.16
N GLU A 95 0.92 13.70 -17.42
CA GLU A 95 1.56 14.91 -17.96
C GLU A 95 0.65 16.14 -17.78
N LYS A 96 -0.64 16.01 -18.06
CA LYS A 96 -1.61 17.10 -17.84
C LYS A 96 -1.84 17.42 -16.37
N LEU A 97 -1.87 16.41 -15.50
CA LEU A 97 -1.95 16.68 -14.07
C LEU A 97 -0.74 17.48 -13.58
N LEU A 98 0.46 17.17 -14.07
CA LEU A 98 1.69 17.90 -13.74
C LEU A 98 1.71 19.33 -14.28
N THR A 99 0.93 19.63 -15.32
CA THR A 99 0.79 21.01 -15.84
C THR A 99 -0.07 21.89 -14.94
N HIS A 100 -1.08 21.31 -14.30
CA HIS A 100 -2.09 22.07 -13.52
C HIS A 100 -1.93 21.96 -12.01
N PHE A 101 -1.21 20.94 -11.51
CA PHE A 101 -1.01 20.69 -10.08
C PHE A 101 0.47 20.58 -9.76
N ASP A 102 0.84 20.84 -8.51
CA ASP A 102 2.17 20.52 -8.02
C ASP A 102 2.46 19.02 -8.14
N SER A 103 3.72 18.65 -8.30
CA SER A 103 4.12 17.26 -8.55
C SER A 103 3.62 16.28 -7.48
N SER A 104 3.60 16.69 -6.21
CA SER A 104 3.11 15.84 -5.11
C SER A 104 1.62 15.55 -5.25
N THR A 105 0.83 16.57 -5.53
CA THR A 105 -0.62 16.46 -5.75
C THR A 105 -0.92 15.67 -7.03
N ALA A 106 -0.23 15.98 -8.13
CA ALA A 106 -0.40 15.29 -9.41
C ALA A 106 -0.11 13.77 -9.30
N TYR A 107 1.03 13.39 -8.71
CA TYR A 107 1.36 11.97 -8.50
C TYR A 107 0.34 11.29 -7.59
N LYS A 108 -0.08 11.93 -6.52
CA LYS A 108 -1.06 11.34 -5.61
C LYS A 108 -2.41 11.13 -6.27
N LEU A 109 -2.91 12.12 -7.03
CA LEU A 109 -4.13 11.99 -7.83
C LEU A 109 -4.04 10.85 -8.84
N TYR A 110 -2.93 10.80 -9.57
CA TYR A 110 -2.68 9.78 -10.58
C TYR A 110 -2.63 8.38 -9.96
N VAL A 111 -1.88 8.19 -8.88
CA VAL A 111 -1.78 6.91 -8.18
C VAL A 111 -3.15 6.45 -7.70
N ILE A 112 -3.93 7.34 -7.08
CA ILE A 112 -5.29 7.02 -6.62
C ILE A 112 -6.18 6.60 -7.81
N ALA A 113 -6.11 7.31 -8.93
CA ALA A 113 -6.89 7.00 -10.13
C ALA A 113 -6.53 5.62 -10.69
N ILE A 114 -5.24 5.32 -10.86
CA ILE A 114 -4.78 4.01 -11.34
C ILE A 114 -5.21 2.87 -10.40
N LEU A 115 -5.02 3.05 -9.09
CA LEU A 115 -5.45 2.04 -8.11
C LEU A 115 -6.96 1.81 -8.15
N ARG A 116 -7.77 2.85 -8.34
CA ARG A 116 -9.22 2.73 -8.49
C ARG A 116 -9.61 1.99 -9.78
N CYS A 117 -8.87 2.19 -10.87
CA CYS A 117 -9.08 1.46 -12.11
C CYS A 117 -8.66 -0.01 -11.98
N ALA A 118 -7.52 -0.28 -11.34
CA ALA A 118 -7.00 -1.63 -11.15
C ALA A 118 -7.84 -2.45 -10.15
N TYR A 119 -8.35 -1.79 -9.11
CA TYR A 119 -9.12 -2.38 -8.02
C TYR A 119 -10.47 -1.67 -7.81
N PRO A 120 -11.46 -1.92 -8.68
CA PRO A 120 -12.72 -1.14 -8.70
C PRO A 120 -13.54 -1.22 -7.40
N LYS A 121 -13.34 -2.25 -6.60
CA LYS A 121 -14.03 -2.43 -5.31
C LYS A 121 -13.28 -1.82 -4.13
N ALA A 122 -12.06 -1.29 -4.34
CA ALA A 122 -11.28 -0.70 -3.28
C ALA A 122 -11.96 0.54 -2.70
N VAL A 123 -12.06 0.62 -1.39
CA VAL A 123 -12.49 1.82 -0.67
C VAL A 123 -11.27 2.65 -0.26
N ASN A 124 -11.48 3.89 0.19
CA ASN A 124 -10.36 4.79 0.53
C ASN A 124 -9.37 4.21 1.54
N ARG A 125 -9.86 3.51 2.57
CA ARG A 125 -9.02 2.86 3.59
C ARG A 125 -8.08 1.79 3.03
N ASP A 126 -8.46 1.14 1.92
CA ASP A 126 -7.71 0.03 1.32
C ASP A 126 -6.64 0.53 0.33
N LEU A 127 -6.66 1.80 -0.08
CA LEU A 127 -5.75 2.34 -1.09
C LEU A 127 -4.28 2.20 -0.70
N LYS A 128 -3.95 2.38 0.58
CA LYS A 128 -2.59 2.18 1.08
C LYS A 128 -2.14 0.73 0.88
N PHE A 129 -2.98 -0.25 1.20
CA PHE A 129 -2.68 -1.67 1.03
C PHE A 129 -2.42 -2.00 -0.45
N TYR A 130 -3.32 -1.60 -1.35
CA TYR A 130 -3.14 -1.85 -2.78
C TYR A 130 -1.93 -1.11 -3.38
N TYR A 131 -1.60 0.05 -2.87
CA TYR A 131 -0.39 0.77 -3.27
C TYR A 131 0.87 -0.01 -2.86
N GLU A 132 0.96 -0.46 -1.62
CA GLU A 132 2.12 -1.17 -1.08
C GLU A 132 2.30 -2.56 -1.71
N THR A 133 1.20 -3.25 -2.06
CA THR A 133 1.21 -4.59 -2.67
C THR A 133 1.28 -4.58 -4.19
N SER A 134 1.17 -3.42 -4.84
CA SER A 134 1.29 -3.26 -6.28
C SER A 134 2.59 -2.58 -6.69
N PHE A 135 2.92 -2.70 -7.98
CA PHE A 135 4.10 -2.06 -8.57
C PHE A 135 4.03 -0.52 -8.56
N MET A 136 2.86 0.07 -8.24
CA MET A 136 2.72 1.53 -8.08
C MET A 136 3.68 2.10 -7.04
N SER A 137 3.97 1.36 -5.96
CA SER A 137 4.92 1.79 -4.93
C SER A 137 6.37 1.88 -5.42
N GLU A 138 6.71 1.16 -6.48
CA GLU A 138 8.04 1.26 -7.13
C GLU A 138 8.10 2.40 -8.14
N LEU A 139 7.02 2.61 -8.91
CA LEU A 139 6.93 3.69 -9.90
C LEU A 139 6.84 5.07 -9.23
N PHE A 140 6.02 5.19 -8.21
CA PHE A 140 5.74 6.44 -7.50
C PHE A 140 6.05 6.29 -6.01
N LYS A 141 7.31 6.49 -5.66
CA LYS A 141 7.78 6.31 -4.28
C LYS A 141 7.21 7.38 -3.32
N LYS A 142 6.96 6.97 -2.07
CA LYS A 142 6.58 7.87 -0.95
C LYS A 142 5.24 8.60 -1.12
N VAL A 143 4.30 8.04 -1.86
CA VAL A 143 2.94 8.60 -1.93
C VAL A 143 2.17 8.23 -0.65
N GLY A 144 1.77 9.23 0.12
CA GLY A 144 1.02 9.05 1.37
C GLY A 144 -0.46 8.77 1.12
N LEU A 145 -0.91 7.52 1.28
CA LEU A 145 -2.28 7.07 1.03
C LEU A 145 -2.96 6.52 2.30
N SER A 146 -2.51 6.93 3.50
CA SER A 146 -3.20 6.51 4.72
C SER A 146 -4.61 7.09 4.79
N GLU A 147 -5.51 6.35 5.42
CA GLU A 147 -6.91 6.74 5.59
C GLU A 147 -7.04 8.12 6.25
N SER A 148 -6.17 8.45 7.21
CA SER A 148 -6.17 9.74 7.90
C SER A 148 -5.73 10.93 7.03
N LEU A 149 -4.92 10.71 5.99
CA LEU A 149 -4.40 11.77 5.12
C LEU A 149 -5.26 12.04 3.89
N LEU A 150 -6.14 11.13 3.54
CA LEU A 150 -6.95 11.24 2.32
C LEU A 150 -8.06 12.29 2.41
N PRO A 151 -8.80 12.45 3.52
CA PRO A 151 -9.84 13.48 3.64
C PRO A 151 -9.28 14.88 3.41
N ASP A 152 -8.22 15.24 4.13
CA ASP A 152 -7.57 16.56 4.01
C ASP A 152 -7.01 16.79 2.60
N PHE A 153 -6.45 15.75 2.00
CA PHE A 153 -5.96 15.80 0.63
C PHE A 153 -7.09 16.08 -0.37
N PHE A 154 -8.22 15.38 -0.25
CA PHE A 154 -9.36 15.60 -1.14
C PHE A 154 -10.00 16.97 -0.91
N GLU A 155 -10.12 17.42 0.33
CA GLU A 155 -10.63 18.74 0.64
C GLU A 155 -9.76 19.83 0.01
N LYS A 156 -8.43 19.79 0.27
CA LYS A 156 -7.49 20.74 -0.30
C LYS A 156 -7.53 20.76 -1.83
N THR A 157 -7.53 19.55 -2.44
CA THR A 157 -7.56 19.42 -3.89
C THR A 157 -8.90 19.91 -4.46
N GLY A 158 -10.01 19.60 -3.80
CA GLY A 158 -11.36 20.04 -4.20
C GLY A 158 -11.52 21.57 -4.16
N ARG A 159 -10.81 22.26 -3.26
CA ARG A 159 -10.79 23.72 -3.18
C ARG A 159 -9.95 24.39 -4.27
N ALA A 160 -9.09 23.65 -4.97
CA ALA A 160 -8.28 24.17 -6.06
C ALA A 160 -9.08 24.28 -7.38
N TYR A 161 -10.18 25.02 -7.36
CA TYR A 161 -11.13 25.11 -8.48
C TYR A 161 -10.49 25.51 -9.80
N SER A 162 -9.58 26.48 -9.81
CA SER A 162 -8.91 26.92 -11.04
C SER A 162 -8.08 25.80 -11.67
N ASN A 163 -7.36 25.04 -10.87
CA ASN A 163 -6.53 23.92 -11.37
C ASN A 163 -7.40 22.81 -11.95
N ILE A 164 -8.48 22.47 -11.24
CA ILE A 164 -9.46 21.48 -11.71
C ILE A 164 -10.11 21.94 -13.00
N HIS A 165 -10.57 23.18 -13.05
CA HIS A 165 -11.21 23.77 -14.22
C HIS A 165 -10.30 23.76 -15.44
N ASN A 166 -9.05 24.23 -15.30
CA ASN A 166 -8.08 24.27 -16.38
C ASN A 166 -7.70 22.88 -16.88
N PHE A 167 -7.49 21.93 -15.96
CA PHE A 167 -7.26 20.52 -16.32
C PHE A 167 -8.44 19.98 -17.14
N MET A 168 -9.68 20.26 -16.74
CA MET A 168 -10.87 19.81 -17.45
C MET A 168 -11.03 20.48 -18.82
N LEU A 169 -10.74 21.78 -18.93
CA LEU A 169 -10.77 22.49 -20.21
C LEU A 169 -9.75 21.88 -21.18
N ASP A 170 -8.54 21.58 -20.74
CA ASP A 170 -7.54 20.94 -21.60
C ASP A 170 -8.01 19.57 -22.07
N ARG A 171 -8.62 18.77 -21.19
CA ARG A 171 -9.22 17.48 -21.59
C ARG A 171 -10.35 17.64 -22.61
N ILE A 172 -11.23 18.63 -22.43
CA ILE A 172 -12.33 18.89 -23.37
C ILE A 172 -11.77 19.37 -24.72
N ASN A 173 -10.80 20.28 -24.71
CA ASN A 173 -10.19 20.82 -25.93
C ASN A 173 -9.46 19.76 -26.77
N GLU A 174 -8.84 18.79 -26.14
CA GLU A 174 -8.18 17.65 -26.80
C GLU A 174 -9.18 16.82 -27.63
N PHE A 175 -10.44 16.79 -27.21
CA PHE A 175 -11.52 16.06 -27.86
C PHE A 175 -12.45 16.98 -28.66
N LYS A 176 -12.02 18.21 -28.93
CA LYS A 176 -12.80 19.17 -29.75
C LYS A 176 -13.14 18.56 -31.11
N GLY A 177 -14.39 18.66 -31.50
CA GLY A 177 -14.91 18.06 -32.74
C GLY A 177 -15.33 16.59 -32.64
N ARG A 178 -15.24 15.97 -31.43
CA ARG A 178 -15.73 14.61 -31.17
C ARG A 178 -17.05 14.64 -30.43
N VAL A 179 -17.77 13.50 -30.47
CA VAL A 179 -19.03 13.36 -29.71
C VAL A 179 -18.75 13.36 -28.24
N GLN A 180 -19.40 14.24 -27.51
CA GLN A 180 -19.38 14.32 -26.04
C GLN A 180 -20.73 13.91 -25.51
N ILE A 181 -20.77 13.05 -24.52
CA ILE A 181 -21.99 12.63 -23.85
C ILE A 181 -21.97 13.19 -22.42
N ILE A 182 -23.01 13.93 -22.06
CA ILE A 182 -23.25 14.44 -20.71
C ILE A 182 -24.37 13.61 -20.12
N ASP A 183 -24.10 12.92 -19.01
CA ASP A 183 -25.10 12.15 -18.28
C ASP A 183 -25.17 12.60 -16.83
N GLY A 184 -26.37 12.51 -16.26
CA GLY A 184 -26.64 12.88 -14.88
C GLY A 184 -27.02 11.65 -14.05
N THR A 185 -26.30 11.42 -12.97
CA THR A 185 -26.59 10.34 -12.02
C THR A 185 -27.07 10.89 -10.69
N LEU A 186 -28.17 10.33 -10.18
CA LEU A 186 -28.67 10.64 -8.85
C LEU A 186 -27.98 9.72 -7.83
N LYS A 187 -27.43 10.30 -6.78
CA LYS A 187 -26.88 9.55 -5.65
C LYS A 187 -27.72 9.81 -4.40
N SER A 188 -28.12 8.76 -3.72
CA SER A 188 -28.81 8.87 -2.44
C SER A 188 -27.88 9.46 -1.38
N TYR A 189 -28.41 10.32 -0.54
CA TYR A 189 -27.68 10.99 0.50
C TYR A 189 -28.51 11.06 1.79
N ASN A 190 -27.96 10.52 2.88
CA ASN A 190 -28.66 10.37 4.14
C ASN A 190 -28.18 11.35 5.24
N SER A 191 -27.35 12.33 4.90
CA SER A 191 -26.89 13.32 5.87
C SER A 191 -27.69 14.62 5.75
N ASP A 192 -28.03 15.22 6.89
CA ASP A 192 -28.73 16.50 6.96
C ASP A 192 -27.82 17.71 6.66
N GLU A 193 -26.49 17.48 6.60
CA GLU A 193 -25.52 18.55 6.35
C GLU A 193 -25.34 18.90 4.86
N ALA A 194 -25.92 18.11 3.94
CA ALA A 194 -25.79 18.39 2.51
C ALA A 194 -26.77 19.47 2.04
N THR A 195 -26.30 20.70 2.02
CA THR A 195 -27.08 21.87 1.58
C THR A 195 -27.54 21.80 0.13
N PHE A 196 -26.84 21.03 -0.73
CA PHE A 196 -27.16 20.86 -2.15
C PHE A 196 -28.04 19.65 -2.45
N SER A 197 -28.42 18.87 -1.43
CA SER A 197 -29.28 17.72 -1.64
C SER A 197 -30.73 18.13 -1.81
N GLN A 198 -31.40 17.58 -2.83
CA GLN A 198 -32.82 17.83 -3.11
C GLN A 198 -33.58 16.51 -3.21
N TRP A 199 -34.88 16.58 -2.89
CA TRP A 199 -35.78 15.44 -3.07
C TRP A 199 -35.96 15.13 -4.55
N SER A 200 -35.74 13.90 -4.95
CA SER A 200 -35.95 13.48 -6.33
C SER A 200 -37.14 12.55 -6.47
N ARG A 201 -37.99 12.83 -7.47
CA ARG A 201 -39.09 11.94 -7.86
C ARG A 201 -38.61 10.64 -8.53
N LYS A 202 -37.38 10.59 -9.00
CA LYS A 202 -36.77 9.42 -9.65
C LYS A 202 -36.14 8.45 -8.68
N GLY A 203 -36.13 8.74 -7.39
CA GLY A 203 -35.59 7.84 -6.36
C GLY A 203 -36.38 6.54 -6.26
N LYS A 204 -35.74 5.43 -5.95
CA LYS A 204 -36.37 4.11 -5.83
C LYS A 204 -37.38 4.03 -4.68
N VAL A 205 -37.22 4.88 -3.68
CA VAL A 205 -38.12 4.98 -2.52
C VAL A 205 -38.76 6.35 -2.50
N LYS A 206 -40.07 6.38 -2.72
CA LYS A 206 -40.84 7.64 -2.72
C LYS A 206 -40.78 8.31 -1.35
N GLY A 207 -40.21 9.53 -1.33
CA GLY A 207 -40.38 10.46 -0.22
C GLY A 207 -39.39 10.35 0.94
N SER A 208 -38.38 9.48 0.89
CA SER A 208 -37.49 9.26 2.03
C SER A 208 -35.99 9.56 1.79
N GLU A 209 -35.57 9.79 0.55
CA GLU A 209 -34.16 9.98 0.24
C GLU A 209 -33.90 11.31 -0.47
N ARG A 210 -32.91 12.04 0.02
CA ARG A 210 -32.36 13.20 -0.66
C ARG A 210 -31.33 12.74 -1.68
N PHE A 211 -31.33 13.39 -2.83
CA PHE A 211 -30.39 13.09 -3.91
C PHE A 211 -29.65 14.35 -4.31
N TYR A 212 -28.40 14.21 -4.71
CA TYR A 212 -27.71 15.23 -5.48
C TYR A 212 -27.42 14.73 -6.89
N LEU A 213 -27.49 15.66 -7.84
CA LEU A 213 -27.20 15.39 -9.23
C LEU A 213 -25.69 15.46 -9.45
N THR A 214 -25.09 14.37 -9.90
CA THR A 214 -23.71 14.36 -10.40
C THR A 214 -23.76 14.34 -11.91
N LEU A 215 -23.13 15.34 -12.56
CA LEU A 215 -22.97 15.37 -14.00
C LEU A 215 -21.71 14.62 -14.38
N HIS A 216 -21.83 13.66 -15.30
CA HIS A 216 -20.72 12.92 -15.87
C HIS A 216 -20.52 13.37 -17.32
N LEU A 217 -19.31 13.83 -17.63
CA LEU A 217 -18.91 14.12 -18.99
C LEU A 217 -18.18 12.91 -19.56
N TRP A 218 -18.74 12.26 -20.54
CA TRP A 218 -18.14 11.17 -21.27
C TRP A 218 -17.47 11.67 -22.53
N LEU A 219 -16.18 11.44 -22.66
CA LEU A 219 -15.44 11.73 -23.87
C LEU A 219 -15.24 10.42 -24.65
N ILE A 220 -15.95 10.28 -25.77
CA ILE A 220 -15.80 9.10 -26.63
C ILE A 220 -14.55 9.27 -27.47
N TYR A 221 -13.53 8.48 -27.17
CA TYR A 221 -12.32 8.38 -27.96
C TYR A 221 -12.51 7.34 -29.07
N GLN A 222 -12.70 7.76 -30.32
CA GLN A 222 -12.49 6.88 -31.46
C GLN A 222 -10.98 6.80 -31.75
N ARG A 223 -10.29 5.78 -31.26
CA ARG A 223 -9.04 5.35 -31.85
C ARG A 223 -9.36 4.73 -33.21
N ALA A 224 -9.04 5.43 -34.29
CA ALA A 224 -8.84 4.78 -35.58
C ALA A 224 -7.76 3.69 -35.36
N ASN A 225 -8.08 2.44 -35.72
CA ASN A 225 -7.18 1.28 -35.78
C ASN A 225 -6.73 0.64 -34.45
N LEU A 226 -7.65 0.12 -33.66
CA LEU A 226 -7.39 -1.09 -32.87
C LEU A 226 -8.66 -1.94 -32.86
N SER A 227 -8.69 -2.94 -33.73
CA SER A 227 -9.68 -4.02 -33.78
C SER A 227 -9.46 -5.01 -32.63
N GLN A 228 -9.39 -4.54 -31.40
CA GLN A 228 -9.46 -5.38 -30.22
C GLN A 228 -10.55 -4.83 -29.32
N THR A 229 -11.62 -5.56 -29.25
CA THR A 229 -12.77 -5.38 -28.39
C THR A 229 -12.33 -5.42 -26.93
N ILE A 230 -12.01 -4.26 -26.36
CA ILE A 230 -11.98 -4.12 -24.91
C ILE A 230 -13.45 -4.08 -24.47
N PRO A 231 -13.90 -5.01 -23.60
CA PRO A 231 -15.27 -4.99 -23.15
C PRO A 231 -15.63 -3.61 -22.57
N ARG A 232 -16.76 -3.04 -23.02
CA ARG A 232 -17.28 -1.71 -22.63
C ARG A 232 -17.43 -1.47 -21.10
N LYS A 233 -17.22 -2.48 -20.28
CA LYS A 233 -17.26 -2.43 -18.80
C LYS A 233 -16.05 -1.75 -18.13
N TYR A 234 -15.00 -1.42 -18.86
CA TYR A 234 -13.75 -0.90 -18.30
C TYR A 234 -13.29 0.43 -18.90
N ALA A 235 -14.20 1.24 -19.38
CA ALA A 235 -13.89 2.63 -19.69
C ALA A 235 -13.63 3.35 -18.36
N GLY A 236 -12.35 3.46 -17.98
CA GLY A 236 -11.89 3.90 -16.65
C GLY A 236 -12.20 5.34 -16.26
N PHE A 237 -13.11 5.99 -16.96
CA PHE A 237 -13.52 7.39 -16.71
C PHE A 237 -14.55 7.53 -15.59
N ASP A 238 -15.37 6.53 -15.32
CA ASP A 238 -16.35 6.57 -14.24
C ASP A 238 -15.75 6.80 -12.86
N TYR A 239 -14.50 6.39 -12.67
CA TYR A 239 -13.83 6.44 -11.39
C TYR A 239 -13.13 7.77 -11.10
N PHE A 240 -12.71 8.50 -12.11
CA PHE A 240 -12.00 9.75 -11.93
C PHE A 240 -12.93 10.84 -11.34
N TRP A 241 -14.18 10.88 -11.78
CA TRP A 241 -15.18 11.81 -11.28
C TRP A 241 -15.77 11.46 -9.92
N GLY A 242 -15.81 10.19 -9.59
CA GLY A 242 -16.20 9.75 -8.25
C GLY A 242 -15.24 10.21 -7.15
N LEU A 243 -14.00 10.57 -7.52
CA LEU A 243 -12.99 11.11 -6.60
C LEU A 243 -13.30 12.58 -6.21
N PHE A 244 -13.81 13.38 -7.15
CA PHE A 244 -14.08 14.80 -6.92
C PHE A 244 -15.50 15.07 -6.42
N GLY A 245 -16.44 14.15 -6.61
CA GLY A 245 -17.84 14.32 -6.22
C GLY A 245 -18.15 14.09 -4.73
N LYS A 246 -17.13 13.84 -3.89
CA LYS A 246 -17.32 13.70 -2.43
C LYS A 246 -16.79 14.87 -1.61
N CYS A 247 -16.29 15.91 -2.25
CA CYS A 247 -15.79 17.11 -1.57
C CYS A 247 -16.56 18.35 -2.05
N ALA A 248 -17.82 18.40 -1.72
CA ALA A 248 -18.62 19.63 -1.66
C ALA A 248 -19.64 19.51 -0.52
#